data_17255a954d00168be951b09b6f0f1d30
#
_entry.id   17255a954d00168be951b09b6f0f1d30
#
_cell.length_a   1.000
_cell.length_b   1.000
_cell.length_c   1.000
_cell.angle_alpha   90.00
_cell.angle_beta   90.00
_cell.angle_gamma   90.00
#
_symmetry.space_group_name_H-M   'P 1'
#
loop_
_entity.id
_entity.type
_entity.pdbx_description
1 polymer ?
#
loop_
_entity_poly.entity_id
_entity_poly.type
_entity_poly.pdbx_seq_one_letter_code
_entity_poly.pdbx_strand_id
1 'polypeptide(L)'
;MKNTLLNFYEKDGTKKLLSSLISIIVGLFVGAIVVVIVGLCKDTITGKGIWGGVRIIFAGILSTGRNAAGELSWGFNPTSLGNMLFRATPLVMTGLSVAVANKTGLFNIGAPGQYLMGTLATLALALGIPAGVLPQWLHWLVAFLGGMAAGAVWGCIPGLLKAFLNINEVLACIMTNWLSANLVTWAFDVSNFKNMVEGTKTGYIYKTTYGLTQVDGVWTYVDGAGIATPKMGMDVLFPNSQVNGGILIACLIAVAMYILMTKTTLGYQLKACGSNRHAARYAGINDKRNIVLSMAIAGSLAGGGAALYWLSGNTEFFWSTYQALPAAGFNGIPVALLAINNPIGVVFSGIFMAMLNIVGQQLTGLTAYNEYITDVIISVIVYLSAFSLVIRMMLTRKRQATTNVNDEPTNTEKGGEQA
;
A
#
# COMPACT_ATOMS: atom_id res chain seq x y z
N MET A 1 37.52 -9.08 -1.26
CA MET A 1 36.15 -9.52 -0.91
C MET A 1 35.66 -8.95 0.43
N LYS A 2 36.41 -9.05 1.53
CA LYS A 2 35.99 -8.53 2.85
C LYS A 2 35.77 -7.01 2.86
N ASN A 3 36.63 -6.22 2.22
CA ASN A 3 36.52 -4.77 2.13
C ASN A 3 35.38 -4.31 1.20
N THR A 4 35.07 -5.06 0.15
CA THR A 4 33.97 -4.75 -0.77
C THR A 4 32.60 -4.99 -0.11
N LEU A 5 32.47 -6.05 0.69
CA LEU A 5 31.28 -6.33 1.48
C LEU A 5 31.08 -5.31 2.61
N LEU A 6 32.18 -4.87 3.26
CA LEU A 6 32.16 -3.81 4.26
C LEU A 6 31.70 -2.47 3.65
N ASN A 7 32.24 -2.09 2.50
CA ASN A 7 31.86 -0.86 1.78
C ASN A 7 30.40 -0.89 1.28
N PHE A 8 29.89 -2.09 0.93
CA PHE A 8 28.47 -2.25 0.56
C PHE A 8 27.56 -2.10 1.78
N TYR A 9 27.94 -2.67 2.93
CA TYR A 9 27.21 -2.56 4.19
C TYR A 9 27.20 -1.11 4.72
N GLU A 10 28.22 -0.32 4.40
CA GLU A 10 28.36 1.08 4.84
C GLU A 10 27.42 2.04 4.18
N LYS A 11 26.90 1.73 3.00
CA LYS A 11 25.95 2.60 2.31
C LYS A 11 24.66 2.76 3.14
N ASP A 12 24.22 3.99 3.33
CA ASP A 12 22.99 4.34 4.05
C ASP A 12 21.75 3.59 3.51
N GLY A 13 21.71 3.33 2.20
CA GLY A 13 20.66 2.55 1.56
C GLY A 13 20.65 1.09 2.01
N THR A 14 21.82 0.46 2.16
CA THR A 14 21.95 -0.93 2.60
C THR A 14 21.53 -1.10 4.06
N LYS A 15 21.91 -0.14 4.93
CA LYS A 15 21.48 -0.15 6.34
C LYS A 15 19.95 0.00 6.49
N LYS A 16 19.33 0.84 5.65
CA LYS A 16 17.86 0.98 5.61
C LYS A 16 17.19 -0.31 5.18
N LEU A 17 17.68 -0.93 4.13
CA LEU A 17 17.14 -2.19 3.62
C LEU A 17 17.31 -3.32 4.63
N LEU A 18 18.47 -3.42 5.29
CA LEU A 18 18.74 -4.43 6.30
C LEU A 18 17.84 -4.25 7.54
N SER A 19 17.63 -3.01 8.01
CA SER A 19 16.74 -2.76 9.15
C SER A 19 15.30 -3.13 8.84
N SER A 20 14.81 -2.86 7.62
CA SER A 20 13.48 -3.28 7.17
C SER A 20 13.36 -4.81 7.09
N LEU A 21 14.37 -5.50 6.54
CA LEU A 21 14.38 -6.96 6.49
C LEU A 21 14.39 -7.60 7.88
N ILE A 22 15.18 -7.07 8.81
CA ILE A 22 15.18 -7.53 10.21
C ILE A 22 13.79 -7.37 10.83
N SER A 23 13.16 -6.21 10.65
CA SER A 23 11.81 -5.96 11.17
C SER A 23 10.78 -6.93 10.60
N ILE A 24 10.85 -7.25 9.30
CA ILE A 24 10.01 -8.25 8.64
C ILE A 24 10.21 -9.63 9.25
N ILE A 25 11.46 -10.08 9.37
CA ILE A 25 11.79 -11.40 9.90
C ILE A 25 11.31 -11.54 11.34
N VAL A 26 11.61 -10.55 12.19
CA VAL A 26 11.15 -10.54 13.59
C VAL A 26 9.61 -10.55 13.65
N GLY A 27 8.95 -9.76 12.80
CA GLY A 27 7.49 -9.74 12.72
C GLY A 27 6.87 -11.08 12.32
N LEU A 28 7.46 -11.78 11.33
CA LEU A 28 7.01 -13.11 10.93
C LEU A 28 7.20 -14.15 12.07
N PHE A 29 8.32 -14.08 12.80
CA PHE A 29 8.53 -14.95 13.96
C PHE A 29 7.52 -14.68 15.07
N VAL A 30 7.25 -13.42 15.39
CA VAL A 30 6.22 -13.06 16.38
C VAL A 30 4.83 -13.51 15.89
N GLY A 31 4.54 -13.35 14.61
CA GLY A 31 3.31 -13.88 13.99
C GLY A 31 3.19 -15.40 14.15
N ALA A 32 4.27 -16.14 13.94
CA ALA A 32 4.30 -17.57 14.15
C ALA A 32 4.04 -17.94 15.64
N ILE A 33 4.61 -17.19 16.58
CA ILE A 33 4.36 -17.35 18.02
C ILE A 33 2.87 -17.11 18.32
N VAL A 34 2.25 -16.07 17.77
CA VAL A 34 0.82 -15.78 17.93
C VAL A 34 -0.02 -16.97 17.44
N VAL A 35 0.29 -17.53 16.26
CA VAL A 35 -0.40 -18.72 15.74
C VAL A 35 -0.27 -19.90 16.68
N VAL A 36 0.92 -20.14 17.25
CA VAL A 36 1.13 -21.23 18.22
C VAL A 36 0.29 -20.99 19.48
N ILE A 37 0.35 -19.78 20.06
CA ILE A 37 -0.43 -19.45 21.28
C ILE A 37 -1.93 -19.65 21.04
N VAL A 38 -2.47 -19.09 19.96
CA VAL A 38 -3.90 -19.23 19.63
C VAL A 38 -4.27 -20.69 19.36
N GLY A 39 -3.38 -21.44 18.69
CA GLY A 39 -3.58 -22.86 18.42
C GLY A 39 -3.62 -23.71 19.71
N LEU A 40 -2.80 -23.36 20.70
CA LEU A 40 -2.80 -24.03 22.02
C LEU A 40 -4.02 -23.67 22.88
N CYS A 41 -4.55 -22.45 22.71
CA CYS A 41 -5.74 -21.97 23.43
C CYS A 41 -7.06 -22.47 22.82
N LYS A 42 -7.03 -23.08 21.64
CA LYS A 42 -8.23 -23.50 20.91
C LYS A 42 -8.27 -25.02 20.79
N ASP A 43 -9.12 -25.67 21.53
CA ASP A 43 -9.26 -27.15 21.58
C ASP A 43 -9.57 -27.80 20.22
N THR A 44 -10.09 -27.00 19.26
CA THR A 44 -10.39 -27.46 17.90
C THR A 44 -9.18 -27.60 17.00
N ILE A 45 -7.99 -27.08 17.40
CA ILE A 45 -6.77 -27.07 16.60
C ILE A 45 -5.80 -28.13 17.13
N THR A 46 -5.56 -29.15 16.34
CA THR A 46 -4.58 -30.20 16.66
C THR A 46 -3.15 -29.71 16.49
N GLY A 47 -2.17 -30.40 17.10
CA GLY A 47 -0.76 -30.08 16.93
C GLY A 47 -0.30 -30.07 15.46
N LYS A 48 -0.85 -30.96 14.60
CA LYS A 48 -0.63 -30.92 13.15
C LYS A 48 -1.21 -29.66 12.52
N GLY A 49 -2.37 -29.16 13.00
CA GLY A 49 -2.98 -27.92 12.55
C GLY A 49 -2.15 -26.70 12.96
N ILE A 50 -1.57 -26.67 14.15
CA ILE A 50 -0.67 -25.61 14.61
C ILE A 50 0.57 -25.55 13.71
N TRP A 51 1.21 -26.68 13.47
CA TRP A 51 2.38 -26.76 12.58
C TRP A 51 2.05 -26.34 11.14
N GLY A 52 0.89 -26.75 10.63
CA GLY A 52 0.36 -26.30 9.34
C GLY A 52 0.20 -24.79 9.27
N GLY A 53 -0.36 -24.17 10.31
CA GLY A 53 -0.50 -22.71 10.43
C GLY A 53 0.84 -21.99 10.41
N VAL A 54 1.82 -22.46 11.17
CA VAL A 54 3.19 -21.91 11.17
C VAL A 54 3.83 -22.01 9.78
N ARG A 55 3.71 -23.17 9.11
CA ARG A 55 4.23 -23.32 7.73
C ARG A 55 3.57 -22.38 6.75
N ILE A 56 2.26 -22.15 6.87
CA ILE A 56 1.53 -21.22 6.01
C ILE A 56 2.04 -19.79 6.20
N ILE A 57 2.40 -19.34 7.40
CA ILE A 57 2.94 -17.99 7.60
C ILE A 57 4.22 -17.76 6.78
N PHE A 58 5.10 -18.74 6.71
CA PHE A 58 6.38 -18.59 6.01
C PHE A 58 6.31 -18.95 4.52
N ALA A 59 5.45 -19.88 4.14
CA ALA A 59 5.41 -20.45 2.81
C ALA A 59 4.02 -20.47 2.16
N GLY A 60 3.01 -19.82 2.73
CA GLY A 60 1.63 -19.88 2.26
C GLY A 60 1.43 -19.42 0.82
N ILE A 61 2.27 -18.52 0.33
CA ILE A 61 2.26 -18.08 -1.07
C ILE A 61 2.54 -19.24 -2.05
N LEU A 62 3.24 -20.27 -1.58
CA LEU A 62 3.56 -21.48 -2.33
C LEU A 62 2.59 -22.62 -2.03
N SER A 63 1.54 -22.39 -1.24
CA SER A 63 0.52 -23.41 -0.98
C SER A 63 -0.31 -23.66 -2.24
N THR A 64 -0.43 -24.92 -2.63
CA THR A 64 -1.27 -25.38 -3.74
C THR A 64 -2.59 -26.01 -3.27
N GLY A 65 -2.88 -25.88 -1.95
CA GLY A 65 -4.08 -26.42 -1.33
C GLY A 65 -3.83 -27.68 -0.52
N ARG A 66 -4.81 -28.61 -0.52
CA ARG A 66 -4.70 -29.93 0.11
C ARG A 66 -4.64 -31.02 -0.94
N ASN A 67 -3.80 -32.02 -0.73
CA ASN A 67 -3.76 -33.21 -1.55
C ASN A 67 -4.95 -34.15 -1.23
N ALA A 68 -5.09 -35.24 -2.00
CA ALA A 68 -6.14 -36.24 -1.79
C ALA A 68 -6.11 -36.89 -0.39
N ALA A 69 -4.98 -36.88 0.29
CA ALA A 69 -4.84 -37.35 1.67
C ALA A 69 -5.19 -36.28 2.74
N GLY A 70 -5.66 -35.10 2.31
CA GLY A 70 -6.00 -33.98 3.19
C GLY A 70 -4.81 -33.22 3.77
N GLU A 71 -3.58 -33.52 3.33
CA GLU A 71 -2.37 -32.84 3.78
C GLU A 71 -2.10 -31.58 2.93
N LEU A 72 -1.44 -30.58 3.53
CA LEU A 72 -1.05 -29.36 2.84
C LEU A 72 0.00 -29.70 1.75
N SER A 73 -0.32 -29.34 0.52
CA SER A 73 0.59 -29.49 -0.63
C SER A 73 1.28 -28.15 -0.95
N TRP A 74 2.51 -28.24 -1.44
CA TRP A 74 3.39 -27.13 -1.66
C TRP A 74 3.99 -27.19 -3.04
N GLY A 75 4.02 -26.08 -3.73
CA GLY A 75 4.58 -25.99 -5.07
C GLY A 75 4.48 -24.54 -5.59
N PHE A 76 4.94 -24.36 -6.81
CA PHE A 76 4.77 -23.07 -7.49
C PHE A 76 3.29 -22.83 -7.78
N ASN A 77 2.75 -21.74 -7.20
CA ASN A 77 1.34 -21.37 -7.33
C ASN A 77 1.21 -20.03 -8.08
N PRO A 78 1.09 -20.04 -9.40
CA PRO A 78 1.00 -18.81 -10.19
C PRO A 78 -0.26 -18.00 -9.88
N THR A 79 -1.37 -18.68 -9.54
CA THR A 79 -2.61 -18.00 -9.15
C THR A 79 -2.45 -17.18 -7.87
N SER A 80 -1.85 -17.75 -6.83
CA SER A 80 -1.58 -17.02 -5.57
C SER A 80 -0.60 -15.87 -5.77
N LEU A 81 0.45 -16.07 -6.59
CA LEU A 81 1.41 -15.02 -6.95
C LEU A 81 0.75 -13.89 -7.73
N GLY A 82 -0.10 -14.21 -8.71
CA GLY A 82 -0.83 -13.20 -9.46
C GLY A 82 -1.83 -12.43 -8.59
N ASN A 83 -2.56 -13.12 -7.70
CA ASN A 83 -3.47 -12.47 -6.75
C ASN A 83 -2.71 -11.58 -5.75
N MET A 84 -1.50 -11.97 -5.34
CA MET A 84 -0.63 -11.11 -4.54
C MET A 84 -0.27 -9.82 -5.28
N LEU A 85 0.13 -9.90 -6.55
CA LEU A 85 0.47 -8.72 -7.34
C LEU A 85 -0.75 -7.81 -7.58
N PHE A 86 -1.93 -8.38 -7.78
CA PHE A 86 -3.17 -7.61 -7.88
C PHE A 86 -3.44 -6.82 -6.58
N ARG A 87 -3.36 -7.49 -5.43
CA ARG A 87 -3.56 -6.85 -4.11
C ARG A 87 -2.45 -5.86 -3.75
N ALA A 88 -1.24 -6.05 -4.26
CA ALA A 88 -0.13 -5.12 -4.08
C ALA A 88 -0.39 -3.77 -4.76
N THR A 89 -1.12 -3.74 -5.86
CA THR A 89 -1.35 -2.52 -6.65
C THR A 89 -1.90 -1.35 -5.83
N PRO A 90 -3.06 -1.45 -5.16
CA PRO A 90 -3.58 -0.37 -4.33
C PRO A 90 -2.68 -0.08 -3.12
N LEU A 91 -2.02 -1.10 -2.54
CA LEU A 91 -1.12 -0.93 -1.40
C LEU A 91 0.14 -0.14 -1.75
N VAL A 92 0.71 -0.38 -2.93
CA VAL A 92 1.84 0.42 -3.45
C VAL A 92 1.40 1.87 -3.64
N MET A 93 0.27 2.12 -4.26
CA MET A 93 -0.21 3.46 -4.54
C MET A 93 -0.54 4.25 -3.26
N THR A 94 -1.23 3.65 -2.30
CA THR A 94 -1.52 4.28 -0.99
C THR A 94 -0.26 4.40 -0.15
N GLY A 95 0.67 3.45 -0.24
CA GLY A 95 2.00 3.55 0.37
C GLY A 95 2.82 4.72 -0.18
N LEU A 96 2.80 4.94 -1.50
CA LEU A 96 3.41 6.12 -2.12
C LEU A 96 2.77 7.42 -1.65
N SER A 97 1.43 7.45 -1.52
CA SER A 97 0.69 8.59 -0.98
C SER A 97 1.22 9.00 0.40
N VAL A 98 1.29 8.04 1.32
CA VAL A 98 1.79 8.29 2.68
C VAL A 98 3.29 8.62 2.68
N ALA A 99 4.11 7.92 1.89
CA ALA A 99 5.55 8.14 1.83
C ALA A 99 5.92 9.55 1.34
N VAL A 100 5.18 10.09 0.36
CA VAL A 100 5.38 11.45 -0.14
C VAL A 100 5.02 12.47 0.94
N ALA A 101 3.87 12.35 1.57
CA ALA A 101 3.45 13.22 2.64
C ALA A 101 4.47 13.22 3.80
N ASN A 102 4.91 12.04 4.26
CA ASN A 102 5.90 11.92 5.33
C ASN A 102 7.23 12.59 4.99
N LYS A 103 7.70 12.48 3.74
CA LYS A 103 8.94 13.18 3.31
C LYS A 103 8.81 14.68 3.29
N THR A 104 7.60 15.20 3.27
CA THR A 104 7.31 16.63 3.30
C THR A 104 6.89 17.12 4.69
N GLY A 105 7.12 16.29 5.72
CA GLY A 105 6.84 16.60 7.12
C GLY A 105 5.36 16.62 7.48
N LEU A 106 4.51 15.98 6.65
CA LEU A 106 3.07 15.84 6.87
C LEU A 106 2.70 14.37 7.05
N PHE A 107 1.71 14.10 7.87
CA PHE A 107 1.21 12.74 8.05
C PHE A 107 -0.16 12.58 7.37
N ASN A 108 -0.19 11.87 6.22
CA ASN A 108 -1.41 11.64 5.47
C ASN A 108 -2.19 10.42 6.00
N ILE A 109 -2.92 10.60 7.10
CA ILE A 109 -3.93 9.63 7.55
C ILE A 109 -5.25 9.76 6.76
N GLY A 110 -5.34 10.73 5.84
CA GLY A 110 -6.49 10.97 4.97
C GLY A 110 -6.56 10.07 3.74
N ALA A 111 -5.59 9.19 3.55
CA ALA A 111 -5.53 8.30 2.40
C ALA A 111 -6.82 7.46 2.19
N PRO A 112 -7.51 6.94 3.23
CA PRO A 112 -8.79 6.24 3.04
C PRO A 112 -9.88 7.11 2.42
N GLY A 113 -10.03 8.35 2.85
CA GLY A 113 -11.02 9.29 2.29
C GLY A 113 -10.66 9.71 0.87
N GLN A 114 -9.39 9.97 0.59
CA GLN A 114 -8.86 10.26 -0.74
C GLN A 114 -9.08 9.08 -1.70
N TYR A 115 -8.89 7.85 -1.20
CA TYR A 115 -9.18 6.62 -1.91
C TYR A 115 -10.67 6.50 -2.26
N LEU A 116 -11.58 6.79 -1.31
CA LEU A 116 -13.03 6.76 -1.54
C LEU A 116 -13.47 7.78 -2.58
N MET A 117 -12.96 9.02 -2.53
CA MET A 117 -13.26 10.03 -3.53
C MET A 117 -12.72 9.65 -4.91
N GLY A 118 -11.53 9.01 -4.95
CA GLY A 118 -11.01 8.39 -6.15
C GLY A 118 -11.91 7.29 -6.69
N THR A 119 -12.45 6.42 -5.82
CA THR A 119 -13.42 5.39 -6.17
C THR A 119 -14.67 6.00 -6.81
N LEU A 120 -15.26 7.00 -6.17
CA LEU A 120 -16.44 7.67 -6.66
C LEU A 120 -16.24 8.23 -8.07
N ALA A 121 -15.20 9.03 -8.26
CA ALA A 121 -14.94 9.67 -9.55
C ALA A 121 -14.60 8.65 -10.64
N THR A 122 -13.78 7.64 -10.32
CA THR A 122 -13.43 6.57 -11.26
C THR A 122 -14.66 5.81 -11.73
N LEU A 123 -15.51 5.38 -10.81
CA LEU A 123 -16.71 4.61 -11.15
C LEU A 123 -17.76 5.49 -11.83
N ALA A 124 -17.94 6.74 -11.39
CA ALA A 124 -18.85 7.68 -12.05
C ALA A 124 -18.45 7.93 -13.51
N LEU A 125 -17.16 8.06 -13.81
CA LEU A 125 -16.67 8.22 -15.18
C LEU A 125 -16.73 6.89 -15.97
N ALA A 126 -16.39 5.78 -15.32
CA ALA A 126 -16.40 4.48 -15.95
C ALA A 126 -17.82 4.00 -16.33
N LEU A 127 -18.79 4.30 -15.49
CA LEU A 127 -20.19 3.87 -15.66
C LEU A 127 -21.06 4.96 -16.29
N GLY A 128 -20.70 6.24 -16.13
CA GLY A 128 -21.49 7.37 -16.61
C GLY A 128 -21.26 7.71 -18.08
N ILE A 129 -20.10 7.38 -18.65
CA ILE A 129 -19.83 7.60 -20.07
C ILE A 129 -20.39 6.41 -20.86
N PRO A 130 -21.35 6.61 -21.78
CA PRO A 130 -21.92 5.50 -22.54
C PRO A 130 -20.86 4.79 -23.40
N ALA A 131 -21.07 3.48 -23.59
CA ALA A 131 -20.25 2.66 -24.47
C ALA A 131 -20.24 3.23 -25.90
N GLY A 132 -19.07 3.25 -26.53
CA GLY A 132 -18.90 3.75 -27.91
C GLY A 132 -18.71 5.26 -28.08
N VAL A 133 -18.91 6.07 -27.03
CA VAL A 133 -18.63 7.52 -27.07
C VAL A 133 -17.11 7.78 -27.14
N LEU A 134 -16.34 6.98 -26.41
CA LEU A 134 -14.88 7.07 -26.41
C LEU A 134 -14.27 5.70 -26.77
N PRO A 135 -13.09 5.68 -27.42
CA PRO A 135 -12.29 4.45 -27.52
C PRO A 135 -12.01 3.88 -26.14
N GLN A 136 -12.02 2.56 -25.97
CA GLN A 136 -11.88 1.89 -24.66
C GLN A 136 -10.64 2.36 -23.86
N TRP A 137 -9.50 2.48 -24.53
CA TRP A 137 -8.26 2.94 -23.89
C TRP A 137 -8.35 4.38 -23.38
N LEU A 138 -9.04 5.26 -24.12
CA LEU A 138 -9.22 6.66 -23.73
C LEU A 138 -10.25 6.76 -22.59
N HIS A 139 -11.32 6.00 -22.64
CA HIS A 139 -12.31 5.93 -21.57
C HIS A 139 -11.66 5.45 -20.27
N TRP A 140 -10.85 4.38 -20.33
CA TRP A 140 -10.06 3.91 -19.20
C TRP A 140 -9.14 5.02 -18.65
N LEU A 141 -8.42 5.71 -19.52
CA LEU A 141 -7.51 6.78 -19.13
C LEU A 141 -8.24 7.94 -18.44
N VAL A 142 -9.40 8.34 -18.96
CA VAL A 142 -10.24 9.39 -18.37
C VAL A 142 -10.74 8.98 -17.00
N ALA A 143 -11.21 7.74 -16.83
CA ALA A 143 -11.64 7.23 -15.54
C ALA A 143 -10.48 7.13 -14.53
N PHE A 144 -9.31 6.68 -14.97
CA PHE A 144 -8.10 6.60 -14.13
C PHE A 144 -7.63 7.99 -13.68
N LEU A 145 -7.47 8.93 -14.60
CA LEU A 145 -7.06 10.29 -14.29
C LEU A 145 -8.11 11.05 -13.47
N GLY A 146 -9.40 10.78 -13.72
CA GLY A 146 -10.49 11.32 -12.92
C GLY A 146 -10.43 10.90 -11.45
N GLY A 147 -10.13 9.62 -11.21
CA GLY A 147 -9.88 9.10 -9.86
C GLY A 147 -8.67 9.76 -9.17
N MET A 148 -7.58 9.93 -9.90
CA MET A 148 -6.40 10.65 -9.41
C MET A 148 -6.72 12.13 -9.09
N ALA A 149 -7.45 12.81 -9.96
CA ALA A 149 -7.83 14.21 -9.79
C ALA A 149 -8.77 14.40 -8.58
N ALA A 150 -9.76 13.55 -8.42
CA ALA A 150 -10.66 13.59 -7.28
C ALA A 150 -9.95 13.36 -5.94
N GLY A 151 -9.04 12.38 -5.91
CA GLY A 151 -8.16 12.15 -4.77
C GLY A 151 -7.28 13.37 -4.47
N ALA A 152 -6.72 14.01 -5.49
CA ALA A 152 -5.92 15.24 -5.35
C ALA A 152 -6.71 16.39 -4.75
N VAL A 153 -7.89 16.67 -5.30
CA VAL A 153 -8.80 17.72 -4.80
C VAL A 153 -9.18 17.46 -3.34
N TRP A 154 -9.51 16.20 -3.02
CA TRP A 154 -9.83 15.84 -1.64
C TRP A 154 -8.64 15.99 -0.70
N GLY A 155 -7.46 15.64 -1.15
CA GLY A 155 -6.20 15.83 -0.42
C GLY A 155 -5.85 17.31 -0.22
N CYS A 156 -6.26 18.20 -1.13
CA CYS A 156 -6.05 19.63 -0.95
C CYS A 156 -6.77 20.18 0.29
N ILE A 157 -7.92 19.63 0.70
CA ILE A 157 -8.71 20.15 1.82
C ILE A 157 -7.88 20.17 3.11
N PRO A 158 -7.35 19.04 3.64
CA PRO A 158 -6.51 19.07 4.83
C PRO A 158 -5.21 19.86 4.60
N GLY A 159 -4.68 19.87 3.36
CA GLY A 159 -3.53 20.69 2.99
C GLY A 159 -3.79 22.20 3.14
N LEU A 160 -4.92 22.68 2.67
CA LEU A 160 -5.34 24.08 2.82
C LEU A 160 -5.57 24.47 4.28
N LEU A 161 -6.29 23.62 5.04
CA LEU A 161 -6.53 23.83 6.46
C LEU A 161 -5.19 23.93 7.24
N LYS A 162 -4.21 23.09 6.91
CA LYS A 162 -2.88 23.16 7.50
C LYS A 162 -2.10 24.40 7.08
N ALA A 163 -2.10 24.73 5.80
CA ALA A 163 -1.28 25.80 5.24
C ALA A 163 -1.75 27.19 5.66
N PHE A 164 -3.07 27.42 5.73
CA PHE A 164 -3.64 28.75 5.94
C PHE A 164 -4.19 28.95 7.37
N LEU A 165 -4.77 27.91 7.96
CA LEU A 165 -5.38 27.97 9.29
C LEU A 165 -4.53 27.32 10.38
N ASN A 166 -3.40 26.70 9.98
CA ASN A 166 -2.52 25.95 10.88
C ASN A 166 -3.22 24.84 11.70
N ILE A 167 -4.33 24.31 11.17
CA ILE A 167 -5.05 23.19 11.79
C ILE A 167 -4.18 21.95 11.69
N ASN A 168 -4.25 21.08 12.71
CA ASN A 168 -3.53 19.80 12.68
C ASN A 168 -4.01 18.95 11.52
N GLU A 169 -3.09 18.53 10.63
CA GLU A 169 -3.39 17.77 9.43
C GLU A 169 -4.00 16.39 9.73
N VAL A 170 -3.62 15.77 10.86
CA VAL A 170 -4.17 14.47 11.29
C VAL A 170 -5.65 14.60 11.61
N LEU A 171 -6.02 15.63 12.40
CA LEU A 171 -7.41 15.91 12.74
C LEU A 171 -8.23 16.23 11.49
N ALA A 172 -7.72 17.10 10.61
CA ALA A 172 -8.39 17.45 9.37
C ALA A 172 -8.59 16.21 8.47
N CYS A 173 -7.59 15.32 8.37
CA CYS A 173 -7.68 14.09 7.61
C CYS A 173 -8.73 13.13 8.18
N ILE A 174 -8.80 12.96 9.50
CA ILE A 174 -9.81 12.09 10.14
C ILE A 174 -11.22 12.59 9.82
N MET A 175 -11.45 13.89 9.93
CA MET A 175 -12.76 14.50 9.63
C MET A 175 -13.15 14.33 8.15
N THR A 176 -12.19 14.57 7.24
CA THR A 176 -12.43 14.41 5.79
C THR A 176 -12.62 12.95 5.40
N ASN A 177 -12.03 11.97 6.10
CA ASN A 177 -12.27 10.54 5.87
C ASN A 177 -13.75 10.18 6.08
N TRP A 178 -14.34 10.57 7.22
CA TRP A 178 -15.75 10.28 7.51
C TRP A 178 -16.70 11.08 6.60
N LEU A 179 -16.33 12.31 6.26
CA LEU A 179 -17.09 13.09 5.29
C LEU A 179 -17.11 12.42 3.91
N SER A 180 -15.97 11.90 3.44
CA SER A 180 -15.90 11.17 2.17
C SER A 180 -16.71 9.88 2.19
N ALA A 181 -16.69 9.12 3.30
CA ALA A 181 -17.46 7.88 3.43
C ALA A 181 -18.95 8.14 3.26
N ASN A 182 -19.49 9.14 3.97
CA ASN A 182 -20.90 9.51 3.87
C ASN A 182 -21.26 10.10 2.50
N LEU A 183 -20.38 10.95 1.93
CA LEU A 183 -20.60 11.56 0.63
C LEU A 183 -20.63 10.52 -0.50
N VAL A 184 -19.74 9.55 -0.45
CA VAL A 184 -19.66 8.47 -1.45
C VAL A 184 -20.89 7.56 -1.36
N THR A 185 -21.29 7.19 -0.15
CA THR A 185 -22.53 6.41 0.08
C THR A 185 -23.74 7.15 -0.48
N TRP A 186 -23.92 8.43 -0.12
CA TRP A 186 -25.01 9.24 -0.64
C TRP A 186 -24.99 9.37 -2.17
N ALA A 187 -23.81 9.65 -2.76
CA ALA A 187 -23.68 9.85 -4.20
C ALA A 187 -24.04 8.59 -4.99
N PHE A 188 -23.63 7.40 -4.53
CA PHE A 188 -24.03 6.15 -5.19
C PHE A 188 -25.48 5.79 -4.93
N ASP A 189 -26.02 6.08 -3.76
CA ASP A 189 -27.43 5.80 -3.44
C ASP A 189 -28.40 6.59 -4.32
N VAL A 190 -28.09 7.83 -4.63
CA VAL A 190 -28.92 8.65 -5.52
C VAL A 190 -28.60 8.48 -7.01
N SER A 191 -27.50 7.79 -7.37
CA SER A 191 -27.04 7.63 -8.74
C SER A 191 -27.73 6.46 -9.45
N ASN A 192 -27.63 6.47 -10.78
CA ASN A 192 -28.07 5.37 -11.64
C ASN A 192 -26.96 4.31 -11.89
N PHE A 193 -25.85 4.39 -11.15
CA PHE A 193 -24.71 3.48 -11.32
C PHE A 193 -24.87 2.16 -10.59
N LYS A 194 -26.09 1.85 -10.17
CA LYS A 194 -26.43 0.64 -9.42
C LYS A 194 -26.45 -0.58 -10.31
N ASN A 195 -26.11 -1.72 -9.72
CA ASN A 195 -26.41 -3.02 -10.34
C ASN A 195 -27.91 -3.22 -10.33
N MET A 196 -28.48 -3.61 -11.48
CA MET A 196 -29.95 -3.76 -11.63
C MET A 196 -30.51 -4.93 -10.82
N VAL A 197 -29.69 -5.92 -10.48
CA VAL A 197 -30.09 -7.08 -9.67
C VAL A 197 -29.85 -6.83 -8.19
N GLU A 198 -28.68 -6.28 -7.85
CA GLU A 198 -28.29 -6.00 -6.48
C GLU A 198 -28.09 -4.50 -6.29
N GLY A 199 -29.14 -3.77 -5.97
CA GLY A 199 -29.17 -2.31 -5.87
C GLY A 199 -28.23 -1.69 -4.84
N THR A 200 -27.45 -2.49 -4.13
CA THR A 200 -26.45 -2.07 -3.14
C THR A 200 -25.01 -2.14 -3.67
N LYS A 201 -24.83 -2.56 -4.93
CA LYS A 201 -23.54 -2.63 -5.62
C LYS A 201 -23.56 -1.77 -6.86
N THR A 202 -22.39 -1.30 -7.29
CA THR A 202 -22.22 -0.68 -8.61
C THR A 202 -22.36 -1.72 -9.71
N GLY A 203 -22.70 -1.27 -10.92
CA GLY A 203 -22.66 -2.12 -12.10
C GLY A 203 -21.23 -2.58 -12.43
N TYR A 204 -21.14 -3.64 -13.23
CA TYR A 204 -19.85 -4.15 -13.69
C TYR A 204 -19.21 -3.23 -14.73
N ILE A 205 -17.95 -2.90 -14.54
CA ILE A 205 -17.17 -2.12 -15.50
C ILE A 205 -16.86 -2.95 -16.77
N TYR A 206 -16.81 -4.25 -16.64
CA TYR A 206 -16.53 -5.20 -17.74
C TYR A 206 -17.66 -5.33 -18.72
N LYS A 207 -18.89 -5.27 -18.25
CA LYS A 207 -20.08 -5.47 -19.04
C LYS A 207 -20.83 -4.16 -19.11
N THR A 208 -21.55 -3.91 -20.16
CA THR A 208 -22.40 -2.71 -20.28
C THR A 208 -23.33 -2.67 -19.09
N THR A 209 -23.06 -1.77 -18.22
CA THR A 209 -23.56 -1.70 -16.87
C THR A 209 -25.01 -1.26 -16.77
N TYR A 210 -25.56 -0.75 -17.84
CA TYR A 210 -26.94 -0.29 -17.91
C TYR A 210 -27.89 -1.26 -18.62
N GLY A 211 -27.36 -2.35 -19.15
CA GLY A 211 -28.12 -3.26 -19.97
C GLY A 211 -28.18 -4.68 -19.42
N LEU A 212 -28.93 -4.90 -18.34
CA LEU A 212 -29.53 -6.20 -18.17
C LEU A 212 -30.65 -6.33 -19.19
N THR A 213 -30.44 -7.13 -20.21
CA THR A 213 -31.50 -7.55 -21.09
C THR A 213 -32.04 -8.90 -20.61
N GLN A 214 -33.32 -9.04 -20.67
CA GLN A 214 -33.98 -10.30 -20.38
C GLN A 214 -33.95 -11.15 -21.67
N VAL A 215 -33.09 -12.20 -21.71
CA VAL A 215 -33.04 -13.18 -22.78
C VAL A 215 -33.62 -14.47 -22.22
N ASP A 216 -34.70 -14.97 -22.83
CA ASP A 216 -35.44 -16.18 -22.42
C ASP A 216 -35.85 -16.18 -20.91
N GLY A 217 -36.24 -15.02 -20.37
CA GLY A 217 -36.66 -14.90 -18.99
C GLY A 217 -35.52 -14.79 -17.96
N VAL A 218 -34.29 -14.91 -18.41
CA VAL A 218 -33.09 -14.76 -17.56
C VAL A 218 -32.44 -13.39 -17.79
N TRP A 219 -32.15 -12.70 -16.71
CA TRP A 219 -31.42 -11.45 -16.78
C TRP A 219 -29.95 -11.71 -17.16
N THR A 220 -29.59 -11.31 -18.34
CA THR A 220 -28.22 -11.41 -18.87
C THR A 220 -27.61 -10.03 -19.05
N TYR A 221 -26.34 -9.90 -18.68
CA TYR A 221 -25.59 -8.69 -19.00
C TYR A 221 -25.33 -8.63 -20.50
N VAL A 222 -25.64 -7.49 -21.11
CA VAL A 222 -25.27 -7.24 -22.50
C VAL A 222 -23.76 -7.08 -22.57
N ASP A 223 -23.10 -7.88 -23.42
CA ASP A 223 -21.70 -7.70 -23.73
C ASP A 223 -21.52 -6.34 -24.44
N GLY A 224 -20.97 -5.38 -23.76
CA GLY A 224 -20.68 -4.06 -24.27
C GLY A 224 -19.26 -3.66 -24.00
N ALA A 225 -18.88 -2.48 -24.44
CA ALA A 225 -17.55 -1.91 -24.31
C ALA A 225 -17.18 -1.63 -22.86
N GLY A 226 -17.12 -2.67 -22.03
CA GLY A 226 -16.62 -2.60 -20.68
C GLY A 226 -15.17 -2.17 -20.70
N ILE A 227 -14.81 -1.22 -19.84
CA ILE A 227 -13.45 -0.77 -19.66
C ILE A 227 -12.82 -1.50 -18.50
N ALA A 228 -11.68 -2.13 -18.75
CA ALA A 228 -10.88 -2.76 -17.69
C ALA A 228 -9.42 -2.44 -17.90
N THR A 229 -8.67 -2.44 -16.82
CA THR A 229 -7.22 -2.31 -16.90
C THR A 229 -6.65 -3.44 -17.76
N PRO A 230 -5.91 -3.15 -18.84
CA PRO A 230 -5.33 -4.16 -19.71
C PRO A 230 -4.46 -5.14 -18.92
N LYS A 231 -4.52 -6.41 -19.27
CA LYS A 231 -3.75 -7.46 -18.58
C LYS A 231 -2.25 -7.39 -18.88
N MET A 232 -1.85 -6.79 -19.99
CA MET A 232 -0.44 -6.58 -20.42
C MET A 232 0.42 -7.85 -20.35
N GLY A 233 -0.16 -9.02 -20.69
CA GLY A 233 0.54 -10.32 -20.67
C GLY A 233 0.69 -10.95 -19.29
N MET A 234 0.19 -10.32 -18.24
CA MET A 234 0.27 -10.86 -16.87
C MET A 234 -0.59 -12.12 -16.68
N ASP A 235 -1.65 -12.27 -17.48
CA ASP A 235 -2.51 -13.46 -17.50
C ASP A 235 -1.81 -14.70 -18.07
N VAL A 236 -0.84 -14.52 -18.95
CA VAL A 236 -0.01 -15.63 -19.47
C VAL A 236 0.99 -16.08 -18.41
N LEU A 237 1.60 -15.14 -17.68
CA LEU A 237 2.56 -15.42 -16.60
C LEU A 237 1.89 -16.02 -15.35
N PHE A 238 0.66 -15.56 -15.05
CA PHE A 238 -0.09 -15.94 -13.84
C PHE A 238 -1.52 -16.37 -14.22
N PRO A 239 -1.69 -17.56 -14.81
CA PRO A 239 -3.00 -18.04 -15.23
C PRO A 239 -3.97 -18.18 -14.06
N ASN A 240 -5.26 -18.00 -14.33
CA ASN A 240 -6.36 -18.09 -13.37
C ASN A 240 -6.24 -17.10 -12.18
N SER A 241 -5.49 -16.01 -12.33
CA SER A 241 -5.32 -14.98 -11.30
C SER A 241 -6.07 -13.69 -11.66
N GLN A 242 -6.26 -12.84 -10.65
CA GLN A 242 -6.88 -11.52 -10.80
C GLN A 242 -5.90 -10.44 -11.29
N VAL A 243 -4.63 -10.80 -11.55
CA VAL A 243 -3.60 -9.84 -11.92
C VAL A 243 -3.90 -9.16 -13.26
N ASN A 244 -3.56 -7.89 -13.31
CA ASN A 244 -3.64 -7.06 -14.52
C ASN A 244 -2.43 -6.13 -14.60
N GLY A 245 -2.33 -5.33 -15.66
CA GLY A 245 -1.25 -4.36 -15.86
C GLY A 245 -1.18 -3.23 -14.82
N GLY A 246 -2.15 -3.14 -13.90
CA GLY A 246 -2.17 -2.11 -12.86
C GLY A 246 -0.92 -2.12 -11.97
N ILE A 247 -0.35 -3.29 -11.69
CA ILE A 247 0.90 -3.38 -10.92
C ILE A 247 2.07 -2.74 -11.67
N LEU A 248 2.14 -2.91 -12.99
CA LEU A 248 3.19 -2.29 -13.81
C LEU A 248 3.03 -0.76 -13.81
N ILE A 249 1.80 -0.27 -13.90
CA ILE A 249 1.49 1.17 -13.79
C ILE A 249 1.87 1.70 -12.42
N ALA A 250 1.56 0.99 -11.35
CA ALA A 250 1.95 1.38 -9.99
C ALA A 250 3.48 1.43 -9.82
N CYS A 251 4.21 0.48 -10.41
CA CYS A 251 5.68 0.48 -10.42
C CYS A 251 6.23 1.68 -11.22
N LEU A 252 5.65 2.00 -12.37
CA LEU A 252 6.04 3.18 -13.15
C LEU A 252 5.80 4.48 -12.37
N ILE A 253 4.66 4.59 -11.69
CA ILE A 253 4.36 5.73 -10.82
C ILE A 253 5.34 5.79 -9.66
N ALA A 254 5.74 4.66 -9.06
CA ALA A 254 6.76 4.63 -8.01
C ALA A 254 8.11 5.16 -8.50
N VAL A 255 8.54 4.79 -9.71
CA VAL A 255 9.75 5.33 -10.35
C VAL A 255 9.61 6.82 -10.62
N ALA A 256 8.46 7.27 -11.17
CA ALA A 256 8.19 8.68 -11.40
C ALA A 256 8.25 9.50 -10.09
N MET A 257 7.66 8.97 -9.00
CA MET A 257 7.72 9.59 -7.67
C MET A 257 9.14 9.60 -7.09
N TYR A 258 9.92 8.54 -7.33
CA TYR A 258 11.33 8.53 -6.96
C TYR A 258 12.10 9.64 -7.69
N ILE A 259 11.93 9.78 -9.00
CA ILE A 259 12.56 10.85 -9.81
C ILE A 259 12.09 12.22 -9.32
N LEU A 260 10.78 12.42 -9.14
CA LEU A 260 10.21 13.67 -8.64
C LEU A 260 10.85 14.06 -7.31
N MET A 261 10.90 13.15 -6.35
CA MET A 261 11.40 13.44 -5.02
C MET A 261 12.92 13.59 -4.93
N THR A 262 13.70 12.98 -5.85
CA THR A 262 15.17 12.96 -5.74
C THR A 262 15.88 13.80 -6.78
N LYS A 263 15.28 14.04 -7.95
CA LYS A 263 15.92 14.66 -9.11
C LYS A 263 15.31 15.99 -9.55
N THR A 264 14.20 16.43 -8.90
CA THR A 264 13.53 17.68 -9.31
C THR A 264 13.63 18.77 -8.24
N THR A 265 13.54 20.02 -8.68
CA THR A 265 13.48 21.19 -7.79
C THR A 265 12.26 21.16 -6.88
N LEU A 266 11.12 20.68 -7.39
CA LEU A 266 9.90 20.51 -6.61
C LEU A 266 10.12 19.52 -5.45
N GLY A 267 10.70 18.34 -5.71
CA GLY A 267 11.00 17.36 -4.69
C GLY A 267 12.00 17.88 -3.65
N TYR A 268 12.94 18.73 -4.06
CA TYR A 268 13.83 19.42 -3.13
C TYR A 268 13.05 20.37 -2.22
N GLN A 269 12.20 21.25 -2.78
CA GLN A 269 11.39 22.20 -2.02
C GLN A 269 10.45 21.51 -1.03
N LEU A 270 9.80 20.41 -1.44
CA LEU A 270 8.93 19.60 -0.59
C LEU A 270 9.71 19.06 0.61
N LYS A 271 10.88 18.46 0.39
CA LYS A 271 11.73 17.91 1.48
C LYS A 271 12.30 19.00 2.38
N ALA A 272 12.69 20.15 1.83
CA ALA A 272 13.16 21.27 2.60
C ALA A 272 12.10 21.80 3.56
N CYS A 273 10.84 21.93 3.09
CA CYS A 273 9.70 22.29 3.94
C CYS A 273 9.46 21.24 5.04
N GLY A 274 9.64 19.95 4.74
CA GLY A 274 9.48 18.88 5.71
C GLY A 274 10.59 18.82 6.75
N SER A 275 11.80 19.20 6.39
CA SER A 275 12.95 19.19 7.30
C SER A 275 12.93 20.38 8.28
N ASN A 276 12.76 21.60 7.75
CA ASN A 276 12.60 22.79 8.57
C ASN A 276 11.80 23.85 7.78
N ARG A 277 10.54 24.04 8.17
CA ARG A 277 9.62 24.97 7.52
C ARG A 277 10.11 26.44 7.57
N HIS A 278 10.68 26.85 8.70
CA HIS A 278 11.17 28.22 8.86
C HIS A 278 12.39 28.48 7.98
N ALA A 279 13.36 27.57 8.00
CA ALA A 279 14.54 27.68 7.14
C ALA A 279 14.18 27.68 5.64
N ALA A 280 13.23 26.82 5.23
CA ALA A 280 12.74 26.79 3.86
C ALA A 280 12.15 28.15 3.43
N ARG A 281 11.38 28.79 4.31
CA ARG A 281 10.81 30.11 4.06
C ARG A 281 11.90 31.19 3.92
N TYR A 282 12.94 31.18 4.77
CA TYR A 282 14.09 32.09 4.64
C TYR A 282 14.85 31.89 3.31
N ALA A 283 14.87 30.66 2.80
CA ALA A 283 15.44 30.34 1.51
C ALA A 283 14.52 30.70 0.33
N GLY A 284 13.41 31.44 0.54
CA GLY A 284 12.48 31.86 -0.51
C GLY A 284 11.50 30.78 -0.98
N ILE A 285 11.41 29.63 -0.30
CA ILE A 285 10.50 28.57 -0.66
C ILE A 285 9.11 28.87 -0.09
N ASN A 286 8.08 28.79 -0.92
CA ASN A 286 6.69 28.99 -0.51
C ASN A 286 6.17 27.73 0.23
N ASP A 287 6.25 27.76 1.57
CA ASP A 287 5.86 26.64 2.42
C ASP A 287 4.36 26.32 2.32
N LYS A 288 3.48 27.31 2.21
CA LYS A 288 2.02 27.10 2.10
C LYS A 288 1.67 26.32 0.82
N ARG A 289 2.23 26.75 -0.32
CA ARG A 289 2.06 26.08 -1.60
C ARG A 289 2.55 24.62 -1.53
N ASN A 290 3.72 24.40 -0.94
CA ASN A 290 4.31 23.08 -0.85
C ASN A 290 3.53 22.13 0.06
N ILE A 291 2.94 22.62 1.15
CA ILE A 291 2.05 21.82 2.02
C ILE A 291 0.82 21.35 1.23
N VAL A 292 0.12 22.28 0.55
CA VAL A 292 -1.07 21.93 -0.23
C VAL A 292 -0.72 20.98 -1.36
N LEU A 293 0.37 21.25 -2.10
CA LEU A 293 0.82 20.42 -3.21
C LEU A 293 1.23 19.02 -2.76
N SER A 294 1.88 18.89 -1.59
CA SER A 294 2.22 17.59 -1.01
C SER A 294 0.97 16.75 -0.73
N MET A 295 -0.04 17.34 -0.12
CA MET A 295 -1.30 16.65 0.17
C MET A 295 -2.11 16.35 -1.09
N ALA A 296 -2.05 17.23 -2.11
CA ALA A 296 -2.66 16.99 -3.41
C ALA A 296 -2.00 15.80 -4.14
N ILE A 297 -0.66 15.73 -4.17
CA ILE A 297 0.08 14.60 -4.75
C ILE A 297 -0.25 13.31 -3.99
N ALA A 298 -0.24 13.37 -2.65
CA ALA A 298 -0.59 12.23 -1.81
C ALA A 298 -2.02 11.75 -2.11
N GLY A 299 -2.99 12.66 -2.20
CA GLY A 299 -4.36 12.35 -2.55
C GLY A 299 -4.52 11.77 -3.96
N SER A 300 -3.79 12.33 -4.93
CA SER A 300 -3.76 11.80 -6.31
C SER A 300 -3.29 10.35 -6.35
N LEU A 301 -2.25 10.01 -5.61
CA LEU A 301 -1.73 8.65 -5.53
C LEU A 301 -2.73 7.69 -4.86
N ALA A 302 -3.39 8.11 -3.79
CA ALA A 302 -4.42 7.30 -3.14
C ALA A 302 -5.64 7.08 -4.05
N GLY A 303 -6.12 8.13 -4.74
CA GLY A 303 -7.20 8.04 -5.72
C GLY A 303 -6.83 7.19 -6.93
N GLY A 304 -5.58 7.28 -7.40
CA GLY A 304 -5.05 6.41 -8.46
C GLY A 304 -4.99 4.93 -8.04
N GLY A 305 -4.69 4.65 -6.77
CA GLY A 305 -4.77 3.29 -6.21
C GLY A 305 -6.18 2.72 -6.24
N ALA A 306 -7.17 3.54 -5.89
CA ALA A 306 -8.59 3.18 -6.02
C ALA A 306 -8.97 2.92 -7.48
N ALA A 307 -8.55 3.79 -8.38
CA ALA A 307 -8.84 3.65 -9.80
C ALA A 307 -8.29 2.33 -10.38
N LEU A 308 -7.02 1.99 -10.11
CA LEU A 308 -6.43 0.74 -10.58
C LEU A 308 -7.11 -0.50 -9.98
N TYR A 309 -7.60 -0.41 -8.76
CA TYR A 309 -8.30 -1.51 -8.11
C TYR A 309 -9.69 -1.73 -8.72
N TRP A 310 -10.50 -0.68 -8.85
CA TRP A 310 -11.87 -0.79 -9.33
C TRP A 310 -11.96 -0.97 -10.85
N LEU A 311 -11.05 -0.38 -11.63
CA LEU A 311 -10.94 -0.61 -13.07
C LEU A 311 -10.39 -2.00 -13.41
N SER A 312 -10.10 -2.86 -12.43
CA SER A 312 -9.70 -4.24 -12.70
C SER A 312 -10.84 -5.10 -13.26
N GLY A 313 -12.09 -4.75 -12.96
CA GLY A 313 -13.26 -5.54 -13.32
C GLY A 313 -13.42 -6.83 -12.51
N ASN A 314 -12.59 -7.05 -11.49
CA ASN A 314 -12.64 -8.28 -10.68
C ASN A 314 -13.67 -8.21 -9.55
N THR A 315 -14.13 -7.02 -9.18
CA THR A 315 -15.05 -6.81 -8.06
C THR A 315 -15.87 -5.55 -8.27
N GLU A 316 -17.06 -5.53 -7.69
CA GLU A 316 -17.97 -4.39 -7.67
C GLU A 316 -17.78 -3.60 -6.38
N PHE A 317 -18.05 -2.29 -6.43
CA PHE A 317 -18.06 -1.48 -5.24
C PHE A 317 -19.40 -1.62 -4.50
N PHE A 318 -19.31 -1.90 -3.21
CA PHE A 318 -20.44 -2.11 -2.33
C PHE A 318 -20.57 -0.91 -1.37
N TRP A 319 -21.70 -0.20 -1.39
CA TRP A 319 -21.85 1.06 -0.63
C TRP A 319 -22.98 1.10 0.39
N SER A 320 -23.99 0.21 0.32
CA SER A 320 -25.23 0.33 1.11
C SER A 320 -25.03 0.20 2.60
N THR A 321 -24.06 -0.60 3.02
CA THR A 321 -23.71 -0.79 4.42
C THR A 321 -22.46 0.00 4.80
N TYR A 322 -22.05 0.88 3.91
CA TYR A 322 -20.69 1.33 3.89
C TYR A 322 -20.50 2.63 4.63
N GLN A 323 -20.22 2.54 5.89
CA GLN A 323 -19.67 3.64 6.68
C GLN A 323 -18.23 3.33 7.16
N ALA A 324 -17.72 2.14 6.85
CA ALA A 324 -16.36 1.77 7.16
C ALA A 324 -15.37 2.36 6.15
N LEU A 325 -14.25 2.86 6.63
CA LEU A 325 -13.17 3.37 5.79
C LEU A 325 -12.39 2.21 5.17
N PRO A 326 -11.98 2.29 3.89
CA PRO A 326 -11.29 1.20 3.22
C PRO A 326 -9.94 0.88 3.85
N ALA A 327 -9.75 -0.39 4.21
CA ALA A 327 -8.49 -0.86 4.79
C ALA A 327 -7.29 -0.60 3.86
N ALA A 328 -7.47 -0.62 2.55
CA ALA A 328 -6.42 -0.33 1.57
C ALA A 328 -5.80 1.07 1.77
N GLY A 329 -6.60 2.06 2.21
CA GLY A 329 -6.10 3.40 2.52
C GLY A 329 -5.20 3.41 3.76
N PHE A 330 -5.61 2.73 4.83
CA PHE A 330 -4.84 2.65 6.06
C PHE A 330 -3.59 1.77 5.90
N ASN A 331 -3.68 0.69 5.15
CA ASN A 331 -2.55 -0.22 4.91
C ASN A 331 -1.41 0.43 4.11
N GLY A 332 -1.63 1.58 3.49
CA GLY A 332 -0.57 2.41 2.94
C GLY A 332 0.40 2.95 3.99
N ILE A 333 -0.04 3.17 5.24
CA ILE A 333 0.80 3.68 6.32
C ILE A 333 1.93 2.69 6.66
N PRO A 334 1.66 1.43 7.04
CA PRO A 334 2.70 0.45 7.27
C PRO A 334 3.59 0.20 6.06
N VAL A 335 3.03 0.19 4.85
CA VAL A 335 3.81 0.04 3.62
C VAL A 335 4.85 1.15 3.47
N ALA A 336 4.47 2.40 3.71
CA ALA A 336 5.38 3.54 3.66
C ALA A 336 6.45 3.49 4.76
N LEU A 337 6.07 3.14 5.99
CA LEU A 337 6.98 3.06 7.13
C LEU A 337 8.00 1.94 6.95
N LEU A 338 7.56 0.76 6.51
CA LEU A 338 8.45 -0.37 6.23
C LEU A 338 9.46 -0.04 5.13
N ALA A 339 9.05 0.76 4.13
CA ALA A 339 9.92 1.27 3.07
C ALA A 339 10.81 2.45 3.51
N ILE A 340 10.70 2.93 4.77
CA ILE A 340 11.35 4.15 5.25
C ILE A 340 11.06 5.33 4.30
N ASN A 341 9.83 5.41 3.84
CA ASN A 341 9.32 6.41 2.90
C ASN A 341 10.10 6.50 1.57
N ASN A 342 10.80 5.43 1.15
CA ASN A 342 11.47 5.39 -0.13
C ASN A 342 10.49 4.89 -1.21
N PRO A 343 10.21 5.65 -2.30
CA PRO A 343 9.23 5.25 -3.30
C PRO A 343 9.50 3.89 -3.96
N ILE A 344 10.76 3.56 -4.21
CA ILE A 344 11.12 2.23 -4.73
C ILE A 344 10.95 1.15 -3.67
N GLY A 345 11.32 1.44 -2.42
CA GLY A 345 11.09 0.55 -1.28
C GLY A 345 9.60 0.24 -1.05
N VAL A 346 8.71 1.21 -1.33
CA VAL A 346 7.25 1.05 -1.22
C VAL A 346 6.72 -0.06 -2.13
N VAL A 347 7.30 -0.27 -3.31
CA VAL A 347 6.91 -1.38 -4.18
C VAL A 347 7.15 -2.73 -3.49
N PHE A 348 8.34 -2.93 -2.93
CA PHE A 348 8.68 -4.17 -2.25
C PHE A 348 7.88 -4.37 -0.96
N SER A 349 7.70 -3.32 -0.16
CA SER A 349 6.89 -3.41 1.05
C SER A 349 5.40 -3.61 0.74
N GLY A 350 4.89 -3.03 -0.34
CA GLY A 350 3.51 -3.26 -0.81
C GLY A 350 3.28 -4.69 -1.26
N ILE A 351 4.22 -5.27 -2.01
CA ILE A 351 4.19 -6.69 -2.41
C ILE A 351 4.25 -7.60 -1.17
N PHE A 352 5.12 -7.28 -0.21
CA PHE A 352 5.22 -8.04 1.04
C PHE A 352 3.92 -8.00 1.86
N MET A 353 3.30 -6.83 2.00
CA MET A 353 2.01 -6.71 2.70
C MET A 353 0.89 -7.45 1.96
N ALA A 354 0.89 -7.43 0.63
CA ALA A 354 -0.04 -8.22 -0.18
C ALA A 354 0.21 -9.74 -0.01
N MET A 355 1.46 -10.16 0.12
CA MET A 355 1.81 -11.54 0.43
C MET A 355 1.19 -11.98 1.76
N LEU A 356 1.29 -11.16 2.80
CA LEU A 356 0.65 -11.45 4.10
C LEU A 356 -0.87 -11.58 3.99
N ASN A 357 -1.51 -10.74 3.17
CA ASN A 357 -2.95 -10.87 2.93
C ASN A 357 -3.31 -12.20 2.25
N ILE A 358 -2.52 -12.68 1.27
CA ILE A 358 -2.72 -13.99 0.65
C ILE A 358 -2.47 -15.12 1.64
N VAL A 359 -1.38 -15.02 2.41
CA VAL A 359 -1.06 -15.98 3.49
C VAL A 359 -2.22 -16.08 4.49
N GLY A 360 -2.83 -14.95 4.85
CA GLY A 360 -3.99 -14.92 5.73
C GLY A 360 -5.20 -15.65 5.15
N GLN A 361 -5.49 -15.45 3.89
CA GLN A 361 -6.56 -16.18 3.21
C GLN A 361 -6.28 -17.68 3.15
N GLN A 362 -5.04 -18.08 2.88
CA GLN A 362 -4.64 -19.48 2.91
C GLN A 362 -4.75 -20.07 4.33
N LEU A 363 -4.36 -19.29 5.35
CA LEU A 363 -4.49 -19.71 6.74
C LEU A 363 -5.95 -19.99 7.11
N THR A 364 -6.86 -19.08 6.77
CA THR A 364 -8.29 -19.21 7.02
C THR A 364 -8.91 -20.34 6.19
N GLY A 365 -8.58 -20.44 4.91
CA GLY A 365 -9.16 -21.44 4.02
C GLY A 365 -8.64 -22.86 4.22
N LEU A 366 -7.40 -23.03 4.69
CA LEU A 366 -6.75 -24.34 4.82
C LEU A 366 -6.63 -24.83 6.26
N THR A 367 -6.95 -24.02 7.24
CA THR A 367 -6.84 -24.37 8.66
C THR A 367 -8.08 -23.93 9.45
N ALA A 368 -8.15 -24.30 10.71
CA ALA A 368 -9.23 -23.88 11.62
C ALA A 368 -8.97 -22.50 12.28
N TYR A 369 -8.01 -21.74 11.78
CA TYR A 369 -7.76 -20.38 12.25
C TYR A 369 -8.76 -19.38 11.67
N ASN A 370 -9.02 -18.30 12.42
CA ASN A 370 -9.90 -17.22 12.00
C ASN A 370 -9.08 -16.16 11.18
N GLU A 371 -9.76 -15.41 10.31
CA GLU A 371 -9.21 -14.33 9.52
C GLU A 371 -8.52 -13.24 10.36
N TYR A 372 -9.04 -12.93 11.54
CA TYR A 372 -8.49 -11.90 12.43
C TYR A 372 -7.06 -12.17 12.91
N ILE A 373 -6.59 -13.42 12.88
CA ILE A 373 -5.19 -13.74 13.23
C ILE A 373 -4.21 -13.07 12.27
N THR A 374 -4.58 -12.99 11.01
CA THR A 374 -3.74 -12.33 10.01
C THR A 374 -3.63 -10.84 10.28
N ASP A 375 -4.73 -10.19 10.67
CA ASP A 375 -4.73 -8.77 11.03
C ASP A 375 -3.86 -8.51 12.26
N VAL A 376 -3.87 -9.42 13.24
CA VAL A 376 -2.97 -9.37 14.40
C VAL A 376 -1.51 -9.50 13.95
N ILE A 377 -1.18 -10.45 13.08
CA ILE A 377 0.18 -10.64 12.56
C ILE A 377 0.66 -9.38 11.81
N ILE A 378 -0.19 -8.85 10.93
CA ILE A 378 0.09 -7.61 10.19
C ILE A 378 0.33 -6.46 11.18
N SER A 379 -0.53 -6.29 12.18
CA SER A 379 -0.42 -5.23 13.17
C SER A 379 0.88 -5.33 13.97
N VAL A 380 1.31 -6.52 14.35
CA VAL A 380 2.59 -6.76 15.04
C VAL A 380 3.77 -6.43 14.13
N ILE A 381 3.74 -6.85 12.85
CA ILE A 381 4.80 -6.52 11.89
C ILE A 381 4.90 -5.00 11.70
N VAL A 382 3.76 -4.32 11.57
CA VAL A 382 3.69 -2.85 11.47
C VAL A 382 4.29 -2.19 12.71
N TYR A 383 3.90 -2.63 13.88
CA TYR A 383 4.43 -2.10 15.15
C TYR A 383 5.95 -2.27 15.22
N LEU A 384 6.46 -3.46 14.91
CA LEU A 384 7.89 -3.73 14.88
C LEU A 384 8.63 -2.94 13.79
N SER A 385 7.98 -2.65 12.66
CA SER A 385 8.57 -1.82 11.60
C SER A 385 8.82 -0.39 12.07
N ALA A 386 8.01 0.14 12.98
CA ALA A 386 8.25 1.45 13.59
C ALA A 386 9.56 1.48 14.40
N PHE A 387 9.98 0.34 14.96
CA PHE A 387 11.26 0.20 15.65
C PHE A 387 12.47 0.07 14.72
N SER A 388 12.27 -0.03 13.41
CA SER A 388 13.36 -0.12 12.43
C SER A 388 14.34 1.07 12.56
N LEU A 389 13.82 2.24 12.92
CA LEU A 389 14.63 3.44 13.19
C LEU A 389 15.50 3.25 14.45
N VAL A 390 14.95 2.67 15.51
CA VAL A 390 15.67 2.37 16.76
C VAL A 390 16.74 1.31 16.51
N ILE A 391 16.41 0.25 15.76
CA ILE A 391 17.36 -0.79 15.35
C ILE A 391 18.52 -0.17 14.56
N ARG A 392 18.22 0.75 13.64
CA ARG A 392 19.23 1.49 12.89
C ARG A 392 20.13 2.33 13.80
N MET A 393 19.55 3.04 14.77
CA MET A 393 20.32 3.82 15.74
C MET A 393 21.24 2.93 16.60
N MET A 394 20.75 1.78 17.05
CA MET A 394 21.56 0.80 17.80
C MET A 394 22.72 0.24 16.98
N LEU A 395 22.47 -0.09 15.70
CA LEU A 395 23.49 -0.58 14.78
C LEU A 395 24.58 0.49 14.49
N THR A 396 24.20 1.77 14.44
CA THR A 396 25.17 2.87 14.25
C THR A 396 25.93 3.21 15.52
N ARG A 397 25.28 3.19 16.69
CA ARG A 397 25.91 3.54 17.99
C ARG A 397 26.99 2.53 18.42
N LYS A 398 26.74 1.23 18.19
CA LYS A 398 27.70 0.16 18.53
C LYS A 398 29.05 0.32 17.82
N ARG A 399 29.09 0.99 16.68
CA ARG A 399 30.28 1.20 15.88
C ARG A 399 31.09 2.43 16.31
N GLN A 400 30.46 3.51 16.72
CA GLN A 400 31.18 4.67 17.27
C GLN A 400 31.96 4.28 18.53
N ALA A 401 31.41 3.39 19.34
CA ALA A 401 32.11 2.85 20.49
C ALA A 401 33.34 1.99 20.10
N THR A 402 33.26 1.24 18.99
CA THR A 402 34.35 0.38 18.53
C THR A 402 35.47 1.15 17.81
N THR A 403 35.14 2.27 17.16
CA THR A 403 36.11 3.14 16.49
C THR A 403 36.91 3.95 17.52
N ASN A 404 36.28 4.43 18.59
CA ASN A 404 36.94 5.19 19.66
C ASN A 404 37.90 4.32 20.51
N VAL A 405 37.71 3.00 20.53
CA VAL A 405 38.61 2.09 21.24
C VAL A 405 39.89 1.79 20.44
N ASN A 406 39.84 1.93 19.11
CA ASN A 406 40.97 1.66 18.23
C ASN A 406 41.81 2.91 17.90
N ASP A 407 41.36 4.10 18.28
CA ASP A 407 42.04 5.37 18.03
C ASP A 407 42.67 6.01 19.31
N GLU A 408 42.83 5.28 20.40
CA GLU A 408 43.67 5.73 21.49
C GLU A 408 45.16 5.72 21.05
N PRO A 409 45.83 6.86 20.95
CA PRO A 409 47.25 6.89 20.63
C PRO A 409 48.00 6.25 21.79
N THR A 410 48.73 5.18 21.50
CA THR A 410 49.77 4.68 22.41
C THR A 410 50.83 5.77 22.63
N ASN A 411 50.66 6.58 23.64
CA ASN A 411 51.74 7.42 24.18
C ASN A 411 52.80 6.53 24.79
N THR A 412 53.77 6.11 23.99
CA THR A 412 55.07 5.70 24.47
C THR A 412 55.86 6.95 24.87
N GLU A 413 55.83 7.30 26.13
CA GLU A 413 56.87 8.14 26.75
C GLU A 413 58.22 7.46 26.52
N LYS A 414 59.06 8.09 25.72
CA LYS A 414 60.51 7.91 25.82
C LYS A 414 61.03 9.02 26.69
N GLY A 415 61.33 8.68 27.95
CA GLY A 415 62.22 9.45 28.76
C GLY A 415 63.59 9.52 28.07
N GLY A 416 64.17 10.69 28.06
CA GLY A 416 65.52 11.02 27.63
C GLY A 416 66.05 12.13 28.46
N GLU A 417 66.89 11.77 29.38
CA GLU A 417 67.74 12.54 30.27
C GLU A 417 68.73 13.48 29.52
N GLN A 418 69.24 14.48 30.26
CA GLN A 418 70.47 15.25 30.06
C GLN A 418 70.27 16.59 29.30
N ALA A 419 70.65 17.72 29.78
CA ALA A 419 71.66 18.26 30.69
C ALA A 419 71.25 19.73 31.02
#